data_d58d3b7045b87018e29452762133f83e
#
_entry.id   d58d3b7045b87018e29452762133f83e
#
_cell.length_a   1.000
_cell.length_b   1.000
_cell.length_c   1.000
_cell.angle_alpha   90.00
_cell.angle_beta   90.00
_cell.angle_gamma   90.00
#
_symmetry.space_group_name_H-M   'P 1'
#
loop_
_entity.id
_entity.type
_entity.pdbx_description
1 polymer ?
#
loop_
_entity_poly.entity_id
_entity_poly.type
_entity_poly.pdbx_seq_one_letter_code
_entity_poly.pdbx_strand_id
1 'polypeptide(L)'
;AGWGKVLHYEQEIAAADHPDIRLFQIKKTTSLTPSEEVQSTMDGWQPCAPETVENFSSVAYFYARELNRELGVPVGVMDVTWGGTVAEAWTSEETLKHMPDFEDMLTILNIAQTDKTAAEQKYQATRQNWEQEMNALDEGLEGQTARWANPELNTETWKNTRVPAYIEQSITPDLDGVIWFRKEIDLPKTWLNEDLKITLGPVDDEDICYFNGVPVGQTHGYNVERHYTVPKNLLREGPNVLTVRVNDTG
;
A
#
# COMPACT_ATOMS: atom_id res chain seq x y z
N ALA A 1 2.10 16.07 -7.94
CA ALA A 1 1.06 15.48 -8.78
C ALA A 1 1.42 15.71 -10.25
N GLY A 2 1.22 14.66 -11.06
CA GLY A 2 1.52 14.73 -12.48
C GLY A 2 0.45 15.44 -13.32
N TRP A 3 0.79 15.77 -14.55
CA TRP A 3 -0.06 16.53 -15.47
C TRP A 3 -1.27 15.74 -16.00
N GLY A 4 -1.24 14.40 -16.04
CA GLY A 4 -2.25 13.56 -16.68
C GLY A 4 -3.70 13.69 -16.16
N LYS A 5 -3.91 14.42 -15.04
CA LYS A 5 -5.24 14.73 -14.47
C LYS A 5 -5.57 16.23 -14.51
N VAL A 6 -4.72 17.05 -15.12
CA VAL A 6 -4.93 18.49 -15.26
C VAL A 6 -5.71 18.77 -16.54
N LEU A 7 -6.78 19.54 -16.40
CA LEU A 7 -7.59 19.96 -17.56
C LEU A 7 -6.75 20.83 -18.49
N HIS A 8 -6.75 20.54 -19.78
CA HIS A 8 -5.99 21.27 -20.82
C HIS A 8 -4.47 21.30 -20.55
N TYR A 9 -3.90 20.25 -19.96
CA TYR A 9 -2.50 20.22 -19.52
C TYR A 9 -1.49 20.51 -20.64
N GLU A 10 -1.73 20.09 -21.88
CA GLU A 10 -0.85 20.38 -23.03
C GLU A 10 -0.75 21.88 -23.33
N GLN A 11 -1.87 22.59 -23.20
CA GLN A 11 -1.91 24.04 -23.40
C GLN A 11 -1.22 24.78 -22.25
N GLU A 12 -1.39 24.30 -21.01
CA GLU A 12 -0.72 24.85 -19.82
C GLU A 12 0.79 24.67 -19.90
N ILE A 13 1.26 23.48 -20.31
CA ILE A 13 2.69 23.22 -20.53
C ILE A 13 3.23 24.13 -21.62
N ALA A 14 2.58 24.20 -22.78
CA ALA A 14 3.03 25.05 -23.90
C ALA A 14 3.09 26.54 -23.56
N ALA A 15 2.28 26.99 -22.60
CA ALA A 15 2.23 28.40 -22.15
C ALA A 15 3.16 28.67 -20.95
N ALA A 16 3.91 27.68 -20.45
CA ALA A 16 4.74 27.81 -19.25
C ALA A 16 6.08 28.50 -19.50
N ASP A 17 6.03 29.74 -19.98
CA ASP A 17 7.21 30.61 -20.13
C ASP A 17 7.22 31.67 -19.01
N HIS A 18 7.83 31.31 -17.87
CA HIS A 18 7.90 32.13 -16.66
C HIS A 18 9.34 32.32 -16.21
N PRO A 19 10.09 33.30 -16.76
CA PRO A 19 11.52 33.46 -16.50
C PRO A 19 11.86 33.80 -15.04
N ASP A 20 10.91 34.32 -14.27
CA ASP A 20 11.05 34.62 -12.84
C ASP A 20 10.69 33.46 -11.94
N ILE A 21 10.30 32.31 -12.50
CA ILE A 21 10.07 31.08 -11.73
C ILE A 21 11.23 30.11 -11.96
N ARG A 22 11.74 29.52 -10.88
CA ARG A 22 12.78 28.50 -10.90
C ARG A 22 12.24 27.18 -10.32
N LEU A 23 12.55 26.09 -11.01
CA LEU A 23 12.14 24.74 -10.66
C LEU A 23 13.35 23.92 -10.22
N PHE A 24 13.20 23.14 -9.17
CA PHE A 24 14.20 22.17 -8.70
C PHE A 24 13.51 20.87 -8.31
N GLN A 25 13.80 19.79 -9.01
CA GLN A 25 13.25 18.48 -8.67
C GLN A 25 14.31 17.65 -7.97
N ILE A 26 14.02 17.23 -6.72
CA ILE A 26 14.92 16.41 -5.94
C ILE A 26 14.91 14.97 -6.46
N LYS A 27 16.10 14.40 -6.65
CA LYS A 27 16.27 12.99 -6.98
C LYS A 27 15.87 12.14 -5.77
N LYS A 28 14.92 11.25 -5.97
CA LYS A 28 14.47 10.31 -4.93
C LYS A 28 15.62 9.38 -4.54
N THR A 29 16.00 9.44 -3.28
CA THR A 29 17.13 8.66 -2.74
C THR A 29 16.82 8.30 -1.29
N THR A 30 17.04 7.05 -0.92
CA THR A 30 16.98 6.61 0.48
C THR A 30 18.34 6.74 1.14
N SER A 31 18.37 7.13 2.41
CA SER A 31 19.59 7.22 3.22
C SER A 31 19.30 6.83 4.65
N LEU A 32 20.26 6.19 5.31
CA LEU A 32 20.20 5.89 6.75
C LEU A 32 20.55 7.10 7.63
N THR A 33 21.09 8.14 7.04
CA THR A 33 21.48 9.38 7.74
C THR A 33 21.04 10.58 6.90
N PRO A 34 20.71 11.71 7.55
CA PRO A 34 20.43 12.96 6.84
C PRO A 34 21.61 13.38 5.96
N SER A 35 21.33 13.97 4.80
CA SER A 35 22.34 14.54 3.93
C SER A 35 22.21 16.07 3.93
N GLU A 36 23.33 16.76 3.98
CA GLU A 36 23.35 18.24 3.84
C GLU A 36 23.13 18.69 2.41
N GLU A 37 23.38 17.82 1.43
CA GLU A 37 23.22 18.11 0.01
C GLU A 37 22.25 17.14 -0.65
N VAL A 38 21.47 17.64 -1.60
CA VAL A 38 20.55 16.87 -2.42
C VAL A 38 20.92 16.93 -3.88
N GLN A 39 20.68 15.83 -4.60
CA GLN A 39 20.85 15.77 -6.05
C GLN A 39 19.54 16.17 -6.75
N SER A 40 19.67 16.87 -7.87
CA SER A 40 18.54 17.18 -8.75
C SER A 40 18.44 16.18 -9.90
N THR A 41 17.21 15.90 -10.34
CA THR A 41 16.95 15.18 -11.61
C THR A 41 16.99 16.12 -12.81
N MET A 42 17.04 17.44 -12.59
CA MET A 42 16.96 18.50 -13.61
C MET A 42 18.29 19.24 -13.82
N ASP A 43 19.40 18.70 -13.33
CA ASP A 43 20.71 19.37 -13.35
C ASP A 43 20.70 20.74 -12.63
N GLY A 44 20.15 20.75 -11.40
CA GLY A 44 20.02 21.94 -10.56
C GLY A 44 18.75 22.76 -10.80
N TRP A 45 18.83 24.06 -10.50
CA TRP A 45 17.74 25.00 -10.69
C TRP A 45 17.55 25.35 -12.17
N GLN A 46 16.35 25.07 -12.70
CA GLN A 46 15.99 25.37 -14.09
C GLN A 46 14.96 26.50 -14.17
N PRO A 47 14.96 27.32 -15.22
CA PRO A 47 13.85 28.24 -15.49
C PRO A 47 12.58 27.46 -15.76
N CYS A 48 11.44 28.05 -15.42
CA CYS A 48 10.14 27.48 -15.78
C CYS A 48 9.87 27.72 -17.27
N ALA A 49 10.02 26.69 -18.07
CA ALA A 49 9.79 26.66 -19.51
C ALA A 49 9.02 25.36 -19.87
N PRO A 50 8.40 25.28 -21.06
CA PRO A 50 7.68 24.09 -21.47
C PRO A 50 8.45 22.77 -21.26
N GLU A 51 9.73 22.75 -21.60
CA GLU A 51 10.61 21.58 -21.54
C GLU A 51 10.94 21.17 -20.11
N THR A 52 10.97 22.11 -19.18
CA THR A 52 11.33 21.86 -17.78
C THR A 52 10.10 21.56 -16.93
N VAL A 53 8.94 22.12 -17.26
CA VAL A 53 7.70 21.96 -16.49
C VAL A 53 6.99 20.66 -16.82
N GLU A 54 7.16 20.11 -18.02
CA GLU A 54 6.45 18.88 -18.47
C GLU A 54 6.61 17.71 -17.50
N ASN A 55 7.80 17.54 -16.93
CA ASN A 55 8.10 16.47 -15.97
C ASN A 55 8.10 16.93 -14.51
N PHE A 56 7.69 18.17 -14.25
CA PHE A 56 7.63 18.75 -12.92
C PHE A 56 6.25 18.57 -12.26
N SER A 57 6.14 18.84 -10.96
CA SER A 57 4.88 18.83 -10.23
C SER A 57 3.93 19.90 -10.74
N SER A 58 2.79 19.51 -11.30
CA SER A 58 1.75 20.48 -11.72
C SER A 58 1.22 21.31 -10.55
N VAL A 59 1.09 20.73 -9.36
CA VAL A 59 0.64 21.46 -8.16
C VAL A 59 1.64 22.54 -7.78
N ALA A 60 2.95 22.22 -7.75
CA ALA A 60 4.00 23.18 -7.44
C ALA A 60 4.10 24.28 -8.51
N TYR A 61 3.93 23.92 -9.79
CA TYR A 61 3.88 24.89 -10.89
C TYR A 61 2.73 25.89 -10.73
N PHE A 62 1.49 25.43 -10.53
CA PHE A 62 0.36 26.33 -10.38
C PHE A 62 0.49 27.22 -9.14
N TYR A 63 1.00 26.68 -8.05
CA TYR A 63 1.28 27.45 -6.84
C TYR A 63 2.33 28.55 -7.08
N ALA A 64 3.45 28.19 -7.70
CA ALA A 64 4.52 29.15 -8.01
C ALA A 64 4.05 30.26 -8.98
N ARG A 65 3.30 29.88 -10.00
CA ARG A 65 2.73 30.83 -10.98
C ARG A 65 1.80 31.83 -10.30
N GLU A 66 0.93 31.34 -9.41
CA GLU A 66 0.01 32.22 -8.69
C GLU A 66 0.75 33.18 -7.75
N LEU A 67 1.73 32.69 -6.99
CA LEU A 67 2.54 33.53 -6.12
C LEU A 67 3.33 34.59 -6.91
N ASN A 68 3.95 34.21 -8.02
CA ASN A 68 4.68 35.12 -8.88
C ASN A 68 3.76 36.23 -9.42
N ARG A 69 2.55 35.83 -9.87
CA ARG A 69 1.55 36.78 -10.39
C ARG A 69 1.05 37.75 -9.33
N GLU A 70 0.70 37.28 -8.14
CA GLU A 70 0.09 38.09 -7.07
C GLU A 70 1.11 38.97 -6.35
N LEU A 71 2.34 38.49 -6.18
CA LEU A 71 3.36 39.20 -5.40
C LEU A 71 4.33 39.97 -6.25
N GLY A 72 4.43 39.67 -7.55
CA GLY A 72 5.37 40.34 -8.48
C GLY A 72 6.85 40.10 -8.13
N VAL A 73 7.17 38.96 -7.48
CA VAL A 73 8.54 38.60 -7.08
C VAL A 73 8.99 37.31 -7.72
N PRO A 74 10.30 37.09 -7.93
CA PRO A 74 10.82 35.79 -8.34
C PRO A 74 10.47 34.69 -7.34
N VAL A 75 10.10 33.50 -7.85
CA VAL A 75 9.69 32.34 -7.03
C VAL A 75 10.53 31.13 -7.39
N GLY A 76 11.17 30.51 -6.39
CA GLY A 76 11.79 29.20 -6.51
C GLY A 76 10.93 28.13 -5.86
N VAL A 77 10.70 27.02 -6.56
CA VAL A 77 9.98 25.86 -6.00
C VAL A 77 10.80 24.59 -6.12
N MET A 78 10.79 23.82 -5.02
CA MET A 78 11.42 22.51 -4.97
C MET A 78 10.32 21.43 -4.92
N ASP A 79 10.37 20.47 -5.83
CA ASP A 79 9.54 19.27 -5.75
C ASP A 79 10.25 18.23 -4.87
N VAL A 80 9.73 18.06 -3.65
CA VAL A 80 10.21 17.14 -2.61
C VAL A 80 9.07 16.17 -2.29
N THR A 81 8.75 15.30 -3.26
CA THR A 81 7.62 14.39 -3.13
C THR A 81 7.99 12.96 -3.47
N TRP A 82 7.48 12.02 -2.69
CA TRP A 82 7.60 10.60 -2.97
C TRP A 82 6.33 9.88 -2.49
N GLY A 83 5.41 9.65 -3.42
CA GLY A 83 4.14 8.98 -3.11
C GLY A 83 4.35 7.57 -2.54
N GLY A 84 3.51 7.18 -1.59
CA GLY A 84 3.58 5.89 -0.90
C GLY A 84 4.66 5.79 0.19
N THR A 85 5.29 6.91 0.57
CA THR A 85 6.19 6.96 1.72
C THR A 85 5.45 7.48 2.94
N VAL A 86 5.75 6.88 4.10
CA VAL A 86 5.17 7.26 5.40
C VAL A 86 5.73 8.59 5.90
N ALA A 87 4.97 9.31 6.74
CA ALA A 87 5.34 10.65 7.24
C ALA A 87 6.64 10.63 8.06
N GLU A 88 6.91 9.54 8.74
CA GLU A 88 8.09 9.33 9.58
C GLU A 88 9.39 9.39 8.76
N ALA A 89 9.35 8.93 7.50
CA ALA A 89 10.50 9.02 6.59
C ALA A 89 10.90 10.46 6.23
N TRP A 90 10.02 11.44 6.52
CA TRP A 90 10.20 12.88 6.28
C TRP A 90 10.35 13.67 7.58
N THR A 91 10.31 12.99 8.72
CA THR A 91 10.42 13.59 10.05
C THR A 91 11.83 13.41 10.60
N SER A 92 12.37 14.44 11.26
CA SER A 92 13.70 14.36 11.82
C SER A 92 13.78 13.33 12.95
N GLU A 93 14.93 12.64 13.07
CA GLU A 93 15.20 11.70 14.16
C GLU A 93 15.02 12.36 15.55
N GLU A 94 15.40 13.63 15.69
CA GLU A 94 15.22 14.39 16.91
C GLU A 94 13.74 14.50 17.32
N THR A 95 12.86 14.72 16.34
CA THR A 95 11.42 14.77 16.59
C THR A 95 10.86 13.39 16.94
N LEU A 96 11.24 12.36 16.18
CA LEU A 96 10.76 10.99 16.40
C LEU A 96 11.19 10.40 17.75
N LYS A 97 12.35 10.79 18.28
CA LYS A 97 12.81 10.37 19.63
C LYS A 97 11.86 10.77 20.77
N HIS A 98 11.00 11.75 20.54
CA HIS A 98 10.00 12.18 21.53
C HIS A 98 8.67 11.42 21.39
N MET A 99 8.57 10.49 20.46
CA MET A 99 7.37 9.72 20.15
C MET A 99 7.66 8.23 20.44
N PRO A 100 7.11 7.65 21.51
CA PRO A 100 7.44 6.27 21.94
C PRO A 100 7.19 5.20 20.87
N ASP A 101 6.20 5.42 20.02
CA ASP A 101 5.81 4.46 18.95
C ASP A 101 6.93 4.22 17.92
N PHE A 102 7.93 5.12 17.83
CA PHE A 102 9.04 5.02 16.88
C PHE A 102 10.36 4.51 17.50
N GLU A 103 10.37 4.12 18.79
CA GLU A 103 11.60 3.69 19.49
C GLU A 103 12.25 2.46 18.83
N ASP A 104 11.45 1.44 18.50
CA ASP A 104 11.95 0.23 17.83
C ASP A 104 12.49 0.52 16.42
N MET A 105 11.79 1.35 15.65
CA MET A 105 12.22 1.77 14.32
C MET A 105 13.55 2.54 14.39
N LEU A 106 13.68 3.50 15.30
CA LEU A 106 14.91 4.26 15.49
C LEU A 106 16.08 3.36 15.95
N THR A 107 15.79 2.37 16.78
CA THR A 107 16.77 1.38 17.22
C THR A 107 17.29 0.58 16.01
N ILE A 108 16.41 0.10 15.14
CA ILE A 108 16.75 -0.64 13.92
C ILE A 108 17.58 0.24 12.97
N LEU A 109 17.19 1.50 12.77
CA LEU A 109 17.94 2.44 11.93
C LEU A 109 19.36 2.70 12.47
N ASN A 110 19.52 2.87 13.77
CA ASN A 110 20.84 3.05 14.40
C ASN A 110 21.75 1.82 14.23
N ILE A 111 21.19 0.62 14.38
CA ILE A 111 21.94 -0.61 14.10
C ILE A 111 22.32 -0.67 12.60
N ALA A 112 21.42 -0.31 11.70
CA ALA A 112 21.66 -0.39 10.25
C ALA A 112 22.79 0.51 9.75
N GLN A 113 23.11 1.59 10.47
CA GLN A 113 24.26 2.46 10.15
C GLN A 113 25.60 1.73 10.28
N THR A 114 25.70 0.71 11.11
CA THR A 114 26.95 -0.03 11.39
C THR A 114 26.89 -1.50 10.97
N ASP A 115 25.73 -2.14 11.11
CA ASP A 115 25.52 -3.56 10.78
C ASP A 115 24.12 -3.78 10.18
N LYS A 116 24.07 -3.82 8.84
CA LYS A 116 22.82 -4.06 8.10
C LYS A 116 22.22 -5.44 8.37
N THR A 117 23.07 -6.45 8.62
CA THR A 117 22.59 -7.81 8.88
C THR A 117 21.92 -7.91 10.24
N ALA A 118 22.50 -7.29 11.27
CA ALA A 118 21.89 -7.22 12.59
C ALA A 118 20.57 -6.42 12.57
N ALA A 119 20.53 -5.32 11.82
CA ALA A 119 19.31 -4.54 11.65
C ALA A 119 18.19 -5.36 10.99
N GLU A 120 18.50 -6.08 9.93
CA GLU A 120 17.54 -6.96 9.26
C GLU A 120 17.02 -8.06 10.20
N GLN A 121 17.92 -8.70 10.96
CA GLN A 121 17.51 -9.70 11.95
C GLN A 121 16.59 -9.11 13.02
N LYS A 122 16.89 -7.91 13.53
CA LYS A 122 16.04 -7.22 14.50
C LYS A 122 14.69 -6.89 13.91
N TYR A 123 14.65 -6.36 12.68
CA TYR A 123 13.40 -6.06 11.97
C TYR A 123 12.54 -7.31 11.79
N GLN A 124 13.11 -8.41 11.32
CA GLN A 124 12.40 -9.67 11.15
C GLN A 124 11.87 -10.22 12.47
N ALA A 125 12.62 -10.11 13.56
CA ALA A 125 12.16 -10.51 14.88
C ALA A 125 10.98 -9.66 15.37
N THR A 126 11.03 -8.33 15.18
CA THR A 126 9.94 -7.41 15.54
C THR A 126 8.69 -7.73 14.73
N ARG A 127 8.84 -7.94 13.40
CA ARG A 127 7.74 -8.33 12.52
C ARG A 127 7.10 -9.66 12.93
N GLN A 128 7.91 -10.69 13.24
CA GLN A 128 7.40 -11.98 13.69
C GLN A 128 6.61 -11.89 14.99
N ASN A 129 7.07 -11.08 15.94
CA ASN A 129 6.34 -10.85 17.19
C ASN A 129 4.99 -10.19 16.92
N TRP A 130 4.97 -9.15 16.11
CA TRP A 130 3.73 -8.48 15.70
C TRP A 130 2.75 -9.44 15.01
N GLU A 131 3.24 -10.26 14.06
CA GLU A 131 2.41 -11.27 13.39
C GLU A 131 1.84 -12.31 14.38
N GLN A 132 2.62 -12.72 15.40
CA GLN A 132 2.14 -13.62 16.43
C GLN A 132 1.06 -12.99 17.31
N GLU A 133 1.23 -11.74 17.72
CA GLU A 133 0.24 -10.99 18.49
C GLU A 133 -1.05 -10.79 17.69
N MET A 134 -0.93 -10.37 16.44
CA MET A 134 -2.07 -10.21 15.53
C MET A 134 -2.83 -11.54 15.34
N ASN A 135 -2.12 -12.64 15.09
CA ASN A 135 -2.74 -13.96 14.94
C ASN A 135 -3.39 -14.45 16.24
N ALA A 136 -2.86 -14.10 17.40
CA ALA A 136 -3.44 -14.44 18.69
C ALA A 136 -4.76 -13.68 18.96
N LEU A 137 -4.94 -12.51 18.37
CA LEU A 137 -6.17 -11.72 18.44
C LEU A 137 -7.19 -12.12 17.38
N ASP A 138 -6.79 -12.86 16.35
CA ASP A 138 -7.69 -13.32 15.28
C ASP A 138 -8.62 -14.43 15.77
N GLU A 139 -9.87 -14.06 16.07
CA GLU A 139 -10.90 -15.02 16.49
C GLU A 139 -11.22 -16.09 15.43
N GLY A 140 -10.85 -15.87 14.18
CA GLY A 140 -11.01 -16.85 13.09
C GLY A 140 -10.02 -18.00 13.14
N LEU A 141 -8.97 -17.87 13.97
CA LEU A 141 -7.97 -18.90 14.20
C LEU A 141 -8.14 -19.56 15.57
N GLU A 142 -7.84 -20.85 15.64
CA GLU A 142 -7.63 -21.61 16.86
C GLU A 142 -6.27 -22.30 16.75
N GLY A 143 -5.23 -21.66 17.27
CA GLY A 143 -3.84 -22.01 16.97
C GLY A 143 -3.54 -21.84 15.48
N GLN A 144 -3.24 -22.95 14.80
CA GLN A 144 -3.02 -22.95 13.33
C GLN A 144 -4.27 -23.34 12.54
N THR A 145 -5.38 -23.61 13.22
CA THR A 145 -6.62 -24.04 12.57
C THR A 145 -7.49 -22.83 12.21
N ALA A 146 -7.78 -22.67 10.93
CA ALA A 146 -8.69 -21.65 10.41
C ALA A 146 -10.16 -22.04 10.69
N ARG A 147 -10.64 -21.81 11.92
CA ARG A 147 -11.98 -22.25 12.32
C ARG A 147 -13.08 -21.51 11.56
N TRP A 148 -12.85 -20.26 11.16
CA TRP A 148 -13.81 -19.51 10.35
C TRP A 148 -13.84 -19.93 8.88
N ALA A 149 -12.90 -20.76 8.43
CA ALA A 149 -12.97 -21.42 7.13
C ALA A 149 -13.81 -22.71 7.15
N ASN A 150 -14.25 -23.18 8.33
CA ASN A 150 -15.08 -24.40 8.44
C ASN A 150 -16.40 -24.22 7.66
N PRO A 151 -16.76 -25.13 6.73
CA PRO A 151 -18.02 -25.07 5.99
C PRO A 151 -19.27 -24.99 6.86
N GLU A 152 -19.26 -25.65 8.03
CA GLU A 152 -20.38 -25.72 8.97
C GLU A 152 -20.47 -24.52 9.93
N LEU A 153 -19.62 -23.49 9.75
CA LEU A 153 -19.65 -22.31 10.61
C LEU A 153 -20.97 -21.57 10.49
N ASN A 154 -21.60 -21.27 11.65
CA ASN A 154 -22.74 -20.36 11.69
C ASN A 154 -22.27 -18.91 11.47
N THR A 155 -22.80 -18.29 10.44
CA THR A 155 -22.46 -16.90 10.03
C THR A 155 -23.65 -15.94 10.15
N GLU A 156 -24.69 -16.25 10.91
CA GLU A 156 -25.87 -15.40 11.08
C GLU A 156 -25.54 -13.99 11.61
N THR A 157 -24.46 -13.86 12.36
CA THR A 157 -24.00 -12.57 12.90
C THR A 157 -23.06 -11.81 11.97
N TRP A 158 -22.64 -12.41 10.86
CA TRP A 158 -21.72 -11.78 9.93
C TRP A 158 -22.41 -10.70 9.12
N LYS A 159 -21.67 -9.65 8.82
CA LYS A 159 -22.15 -8.57 7.97
C LYS A 159 -22.02 -8.97 6.49
N ASN A 160 -23.01 -8.59 5.70
CA ASN A 160 -22.91 -8.71 4.24
C ASN A 160 -22.25 -7.49 3.66
N THR A 161 -21.29 -7.69 2.77
CA THR A 161 -20.66 -6.62 2.02
C THR A 161 -20.59 -6.95 0.54
N ARG A 162 -20.40 -5.91 -0.27
CA ARG A 162 -20.16 -6.04 -1.71
C ARG A 162 -18.68 -5.90 -1.99
N VAL A 163 -18.12 -6.85 -2.71
CA VAL A 163 -16.74 -6.80 -3.22
C VAL A 163 -16.75 -6.83 -4.76
N PRO A 164 -15.78 -6.23 -5.45
CA PRO A 164 -14.63 -5.48 -4.89
C PRO A 164 -15.04 -4.10 -4.34
N ALA A 165 -14.45 -3.71 -3.22
CA ALA A 165 -14.62 -2.40 -2.59
C ALA A 165 -13.51 -2.16 -1.57
N TYR A 166 -13.27 -0.90 -1.22
CA TYR A 166 -12.49 -0.55 -0.04
C TYR A 166 -13.32 -0.84 1.21
N ILE A 167 -12.75 -1.61 2.12
CA ILE A 167 -13.48 -2.11 3.30
C ILE A 167 -13.86 -0.97 4.26
N GLU A 168 -13.00 0.03 4.38
CA GLU A 168 -13.20 1.22 5.21
C GLU A 168 -14.44 2.01 4.78
N GLN A 169 -14.77 1.98 3.50
CA GLN A 169 -15.96 2.65 2.95
C GLN A 169 -17.24 1.82 3.14
N SER A 170 -17.12 0.51 3.34
CA SER A 170 -18.26 -0.41 3.30
C SER A 170 -18.62 -1.03 4.64
N ILE A 171 -17.68 -1.26 5.54
CA ILE A 171 -17.92 -1.97 6.81
C ILE A 171 -17.55 -1.13 8.03
N THR A 172 -16.33 -0.62 8.09
CA THR A 172 -15.83 0.18 9.22
C THR A 172 -14.69 1.08 8.77
N PRO A 173 -14.68 2.36 9.15
CA PRO A 173 -13.58 3.26 8.82
C PRO A 173 -12.31 2.85 9.59
N ASP A 174 -11.17 3.17 9.02
CA ASP A 174 -9.83 3.03 9.61
C ASP A 174 -9.58 1.60 10.15
N LEU A 175 -9.84 0.59 9.32
CA LEU A 175 -9.62 -0.81 9.67
C LEU A 175 -8.24 -1.28 9.19
N ASP A 176 -7.30 -1.38 10.13
CA ASP A 176 -6.07 -2.15 9.95
C ASP A 176 -6.21 -3.48 10.69
N GLY A 177 -5.83 -4.59 10.06
CA GLY A 177 -5.87 -5.90 10.70
C GLY A 177 -6.48 -7.01 9.86
N VAL A 178 -7.08 -7.99 10.53
CA VAL A 178 -7.56 -9.21 9.88
C VAL A 178 -9.05 -9.15 9.60
N ILE A 179 -9.41 -9.45 8.35
CA ILE A 179 -10.79 -9.54 7.88
C ILE A 179 -11.01 -10.91 7.25
N TRP A 180 -12.17 -11.50 7.54
CA TRP A 180 -12.57 -12.75 6.95
C TRP A 180 -13.77 -12.56 6.03
N PHE A 181 -13.60 -12.91 4.77
CA PHE A 181 -14.68 -12.96 3.79
C PHE A 181 -15.11 -14.39 3.56
N ARG A 182 -16.41 -14.59 3.38
CA ARG A 182 -17.00 -15.91 3.13
C ARG A 182 -18.06 -15.83 2.05
N LYS A 183 -18.06 -16.82 1.14
CA LYS A 183 -19.02 -16.94 0.06
C LYS A 183 -19.43 -18.41 -0.11
N GLU A 184 -20.72 -18.66 -0.09
CA GLU A 184 -21.26 -19.94 -0.54
C GLU A 184 -21.39 -19.96 -2.06
N ILE A 185 -21.04 -21.09 -2.65
CA ILE A 185 -21.00 -21.32 -4.09
C ILE A 185 -21.62 -22.67 -4.39
N ASP A 186 -22.73 -22.68 -5.13
CA ASP A 186 -23.33 -23.92 -5.62
C ASP A 186 -22.58 -24.40 -6.88
N LEU A 187 -22.03 -25.62 -6.81
CA LEU A 187 -21.34 -26.23 -7.92
C LEU A 187 -22.20 -27.30 -8.59
N PRO A 188 -22.40 -27.22 -9.93
CA PRO A 188 -23.08 -28.27 -10.66
C PRO A 188 -22.16 -29.50 -10.79
N LYS A 189 -22.74 -30.68 -10.85
CA LYS A 189 -22.04 -31.96 -11.00
C LYS A 189 -21.02 -31.98 -12.15
N THR A 190 -21.29 -31.24 -13.20
CA THR A 190 -20.42 -31.15 -14.39
C THR A 190 -19.07 -30.53 -14.12
N TRP A 191 -18.92 -29.76 -13.04
CA TRP A 191 -17.67 -29.08 -12.68
C TRP A 191 -16.76 -29.91 -11.77
N LEU A 192 -17.22 -31.08 -11.29
CA LEU A 192 -16.46 -31.88 -10.33
C LEU A 192 -15.34 -32.74 -10.96
N ASN A 193 -15.27 -32.77 -12.27
CA ASN A 193 -14.31 -33.64 -12.99
C ASN A 193 -12.92 -33.05 -13.16
N GLU A 194 -12.77 -31.73 -12.97
CA GLU A 194 -11.55 -30.99 -13.18
C GLU A 194 -11.27 -30.08 -11.98
N ASP A 195 -10.01 -29.66 -11.81
CA ASP A 195 -9.64 -28.65 -10.83
C ASP A 195 -10.24 -27.30 -11.23
N LEU A 196 -10.77 -26.56 -10.23
CA LEU A 196 -11.30 -25.22 -10.47
C LEU A 196 -10.21 -24.16 -10.28
N LYS A 197 -10.30 -23.13 -11.10
CA LYS A 197 -9.48 -21.92 -10.94
C LYS A 197 -10.33 -20.81 -10.31
N ILE A 198 -9.76 -20.18 -9.27
CA ILE A 198 -10.32 -19.01 -8.63
C ILE A 198 -9.45 -17.81 -8.97
N THR A 199 -10.06 -16.72 -9.41
CA THR A 199 -9.43 -15.43 -9.59
C THR A 199 -10.15 -14.42 -8.70
N LEU A 200 -9.44 -13.83 -7.73
CA LEU A 200 -9.99 -12.85 -6.79
C LEU A 200 -9.66 -11.40 -7.18
N GLY A 201 -8.72 -11.20 -8.12
CA GLY A 201 -8.12 -9.89 -8.35
C GLY A 201 -7.07 -9.55 -7.29
N PRO A 202 -6.57 -8.31 -7.27
CA PRO A 202 -5.70 -7.81 -6.20
C PRO A 202 -6.43 -7.76 -4.86
N VAL A 203 -5.74 -8.10 -3.79
CA VAL A 203 -6.20 -8.00 -2.39
C VAL A 203 -5.13 -7.25 -1.60
N ASP A 204 -5.51 -6.27 -0.84
CA ASP A 204 -4.62 -5.45 -0.03
C ASP A 204 -4.57 -5.98 1.41
N ASP A 205 -3.44 -6.36 2.01
CA ASP A 205 -2.08 -6.55 1.44
C ASP A 205 -1.79 -8.02 1.15
N GLU A 206 -2.29 -8.90 2.01
CA GLU A 206 -2.01 -10.34 2.02
C GLU A 206 -3.31 -11.13 2.19
N ASP A 207 -3.35 -12.32 1.60
CA ASP A 207 -4.49 -13.19 1.82
C ASP A 207 -4.13 -14.67 1.94
N ILE A 208 -5.00 -15.40 2.63
CA ILE A 208 -5.05 -16.87 2.59
C ILE A 208 -6.44 -17.27 2.12
N CYS A 209 -6.50 -18.01 1.03
CA CYS A 209 -7.73 -18.51 0.44
C CYS A 209 -7.97 -19.96 0.85
N TYR A 210 -9.18 -20.24 1.33
CA TYR A 210 -9.64 -21.56 1.73
C TYR A 210 -10.83 -21.99 0.88
N PHE A 211 -10.88 -23.25 0.53
CA PHE A 211 -12.05 -23.85 -0.10
C PHE A 211 -12.50 -25.07 0.71
N ASN A 212 -13.75 -25.04 1.16
CA ASN A 212 -14.32 -26.05 2.07
C ASN A 212 -13.44 -26.32 3.32
N GLY A 213 -12.84 -25.27 3.88
CA GLY A 213 -11.98 -25.34 5.07
C GLY A 213 -10.53 -25.71 4.81
N VAL A 214 -10.16 -26.02 3.55
CA VAL A 214 -8.80 -26.42 3.17
C VAL A 214 -8.10 -25.22 2.50
N PRO A 215 -6.87 -24.84 2.90
CA PRO A 215 -6.13 -23.76 2.24
C PRO A 215 -5.77 -24.18 0.81
N VAL A 216 -6.04 -23.31 -0.15
CA VAL A 216 -5.79 -23.53 -1.58
C VAL A 216 -4.80 -22.55 -2.18
N GLY A 217 -4.40 -21.51 -1.44
CA GLY A 217 -3.38 -20.56 -1.84
C GLY A 217 -3.24 -19.40 -0.87
N GLN A 218 -2.12 -18.70 -0.99
CA GLN A 218 -1.83 -17.44 -0.27
C GLN A 218 -0.99 -16.54 -1.17
N THR A 219 -1.14 -15.24 -1.00
CA THR A 219 -0.38 -14.24 -1.78
C THR A 219 -0.11 -13.02 -0.92
N HIS A 220 1.06 -12.43 -1.11
CA HIS A 220 1.49 -11.19 -0.48
C HIS A 220 1.61 -10.08 -1.53
N GLY A 221 1.26 -8.86 -1.14
CA GLY A 221 1.38 -7.65 -1.95
C GLY A 221 0.06 -7.14 -2.51
N TYR A 222 -0.19 -5.86 -2.27
CA TYR A 222 -1.46 -5.15 -2.52
C TYR A 222 -1.93 -5.15 -3.99
N ASN A 223 -1.02 -5.27 -4.95
CA ASN A 223 -1.31 -5.15 -6.39
C ASN A 223 -1.11 -6.45 -7.18
N VAL A 224 -0.92 -7.57 -6.50
CA VAL A 224 -0.71 -8.88 -7.13
C VAL A 224 -2.05 -9.54 -7.40
N GLU A 225 -2.27 -10.02 -8.62
CA GLU A 225 -3.45 -10.81 -8.97
C GLU A 225 -3.45 -12.16 -8.25
N ARG A 226 -4.58 -12.54 -7.65
CA ARG A 226 -4.78 -13.82 -6.96
C ARG A 226 -5.35 -14.86 -7.90
N HIS A 227 -4.55 -15.88 -8.18
CA HIS A 227 -4.94 -17.02 -8.99
C HIS A 227 -4.69 -18.32 -8.21
N TYR A 228 -5.76 -18.97 -7.74
CA TYR A 228 -5.67 -20.19 -6.97
C TYR A 228 -6.31 -21.36 -7.72
N THR A 229 -5.77 -22.55 -7.46
CA THR A 229 -6.33 -23.79 -8.00
C THR A 229 -6.95 -24.60 -6.87
N VAL A 230 -8.23 -24.92 -6.99
CA VAL A 230 -8.93 -25.81 -6.09
C VAL A 230 -8.89 -27.23 -6.66
N PRO A 231 -8.20 -28.17 -6.03
CA PRO A 231 -8.18 -29.55 -6.47
C PRO A 231 -9.60 -30.16 -6.50
N LYS A 232 -9.89 -30.91 -7.53
CA LYS A 232 -11.23 -31.53 -7.73
C LYS A 232 -11.71 -32.38 -6.57
N ASN A 233 -10.81 -32.98 -5.80
CA ASN A 233 -11.15 -33.79 -4.64
C ASN A 233 -11.73 -32.96 -3.46
N LEU A 234 -11.63 -31.62 -3.51
CA LEU A 234 -12.25 -30.71 -2.55
C LEU A 234 -13.65 -30.26 -2.99
N LEU A 235 -14.02 -30.50 -4.26
CA LEU A 235 -15.28 -30.06 -4.83
C LEU A 235 -16.42 -30.97 -4.42
N ARG A 236 -17.60 -30.40 -4.15
CA ARG A 236 -18.84 -31.12 -3.85
C ARG A 236 -19.95 -30.63 -4.79
N GLU A 237 -20.87 -31.54 -5.16
CA GLU A 237 -22.11 -31.15 -5.82
C GLU A 237 -22.96 -30.34 -4.82
N GLY A 238 -23.53 -29.21 -5.27
CA GLY A 238 -24.28 -28.31 -4.42
C GLY A 238 -23.38 -27.32 -3.65
N PRO A 239 -23.69 -27.02 -2.36
CA PRO A 239 -23.04 -25.96 -1.61
C PRO A 239 -21.56 -26.24 -1.33
N ASN A 240 -20.72 -25.31 -1.67
CA ASN A 240 -19.31 -25.22 -1.30
C ASN A 240 -19.04 -23.87 -0.67
N VAL A 241 -17.97 -23.75 0.09
CA VAL A 241 -17.61 -22.53 0.81
C VAL A 241 -16.22 -22.06 0.40
N LEU A 242 -16.17 -20.86 -0.14
CA LEU A 242 -14.96 -20.08 -0.33
C LEU A 242 -14.80 -19.14 0.87
N THR A 243 -13.63 -19.17 1.51
CA THR A 243 -13.28 -18.26 2.60
C THR A 243 -11.95 -17.61 2.28
N VAL A 244 -11.84 -16.30 2.48
CA VAL A 244 -10.61 -15.55 2.28
C VAL A 244 -10.31 -14.78 3.56
N ARG A 245 -9.17 -15.07 4.17
CA ARG A 245 -8.61 -14.30 5.26
C ARG A 245 -7.70 -13.25 4.67
N VAL A 246 -8.00 -12.00 4.90
CA VAL A 246 -7.21 -10.86 4.46
C VAL A 246 -6.50 -10.26 5.66
N ASN A 247 -5.23 -9.92 5.50
CA ASN A 247 -4.47 -9.11 6.41
C ASN A 247 -4.17 -7.79 5.73
N ASP A 248 -4.83 -6.74 6.21
CA ASP A 248 -4.69 -5.36 5.78
C ASP A 248 -3.79 -4.63 6.77
N THR A 249 -2.73 -4.00 6.29
CA THR A 249 -1.74 -3.33 7.14
C THR A 249 -1.72 -1.80 6.98
N GLY A 250 -2.70 -1.24 6.22
CA GLY A 250 -2.90 0.20 6.01
C GLY A 250 -2.24 0.78 4.79
#